data_511b752081f5339f84fc8af3d54a2657
#
_entry.id   511b752081f5339f84fc8af3d54a2657
#
_cell.length_a   1.000
_cell.length_b   1.000
_cell.length_c   1.000
_cell.angle_alpha   90.00
_cell.angle_beta   90.00
_cell.angle_gamma   90.00
#
_symmetry.space_group_name_H-M   'P 1'
#
loop_
_entity.id
_entity.type
_entity.pdbx_description
1 polymer ?
#
loop_
_entity_poly.entity_id
_entity_poly.type
_entity_poly.pdbx_seq_one_letter_code
_entity_poly.pdbx_strand_id
1 'polypeptide(L)'
;DHLGSNLERVIRGVSCPVLITTQAFTPPKRVLIAYDGSPTGENLIQRAAATPLLSGIEAHLVLVGHADDKRRSGLDKAADTLTRAGATTHTAVLSGEVEPALHAYQREQGCDLLVMGAYGHTRIRHMLVGSTTTDMIRRAEVPVLITR
;
A
#
# COMPACT_ATOMS: atom_id res chain seq x y z
N ASP A 1 15.45 17.42 -2.70
CA ASP A 1 15.41 16.34 -1.71
C ASP A 1 15.03 15.04 -2.39
N HIS A 2 16.03 14.23 -2.69
CA HIS A 2 15.86 12.92 -3.31
C HIS A 2 15.86 11.83 -2.24
N LEU A 3 15.09 10.76 -2.43
CA LEU A 3 15.38 9.51 -1.77
C LEU A 3 16.85 9.18 -2.02
N GLY A 4 17.54 8.71 -0.99
CA GLY A 4 18.94 8.31 -1.19
C GLY A 4 19.04 7.36 -2.38
N SER A 5 19.98 7.62 -3.27
CA SER A 5 20.16 6.85 -4.52
C SER A 5 20.28 5.34 -4.29
N ASN A 6 20.77 4.94 -3.12
CA ASN A 6 20.90 3.54 -2.74
C ASN A 6 19.55 2.89 -2.44
N LEU A 7 18.66 3.58 -1.72
CA LEU A 7 17.32 3.07 -1.43
C LEU A 7 16.52 2.87 -2.73
N GLU A 8 16.58 3.83 -3.63
CA GLU A 8 15.93 3.77 -4.92
C GLU A 8 16.44 2.59 -5.77
N ARG A 9 17.76 2.36 -5.78
CA ARG A 9 18.37 1.21 -6.47
C ARG A 9 17.91 -0.13 -5.89
N VAL A 10 17.83 -0.22 -4.56
CA VAL A 10 17.33 -1.45 -3.90
C VAL A 10 15.88 -1.72 -4.31
N ILE A 11 15.00 -0.73 -4.21
CA ILE A 11 13.59 -0.88 -4.57
C ILE A 11 13.43 -1.33 -6.02
N ARG A 12 14.27 -0.83 -6.94
CA ARG A 12 14.23 -1.21 -8.35
C ARG A 12 14.84 -2.58 -8.63
N GLY A 13 15.90 -2.91 -7.93
CA GLY A 13 16.72 -4.09 -8.24
C GLY A 13 16.23 -5.39 -7.65
N VAL A 14 15.41 -5.34 -6.60
CA VAL A 14 14.94 -6.55 -5.92
C VAL A 14 13.56 -6.99 -6.42
N SER A 15 13.35 -8.30 -6.45
CA SER A 15 12.06 -8.90 -6.81
C SER A 15 11.20 -9.27 -5.59
N CYS A 16 11.73 -9.06 -4.38
CA CYS A 16 11.03 -9.31 -3.12
C CYS A 16 10.41 -8.02 -2.57
N PRO A 17 9.43 -8.11 -1.65
CA PRO A 17 8.94 -6.96 -0.93
C PRO A 17 10.04 -6.26 -0.13
N VAL A 18 9.97 -4.93 -0.06
CA VAL A 18 10.93 -4.08 0.67
C VAL A 18 10.20 -3.37 1.79
N LEU A 19 10.63 -3.62 3.02
CA LEU A 19 10.12 -2.90 4.19
C LEU A 19 11.08 -1.75 4.53
N ILE A 20 10.56 -0.54 4.47
CA ILE A 20 11.28 0.68 4.85
C ILE A 20 10.79 1.06 6.25
N THR A 21 11.70 1.01 7.22
CA THR A 21 11.37 1.29 8.61
C THR A 21 11.73 2.72 9.00
N THR A 22 11.02 3.23 10.01
CA THR A 22 11.41 4.42 10.75
C THR A 22 12.37 4.05 11.88
N GLN A 23 12.87 5.02 12.63
CA GLN A 23 13.84 4.79 13.71
C GLN A 23 13.33 3.88 14.82
N ALA A 24 12.02 3.94 15.10
CA ALA A 24 11.38 3.08 16.10
C ALA A 24 10.37 2.17 15.40
N PHE A 25 10.60 0.87 15.46
CA PHE A 25 9.69 -0.12 14.91
C PHE A 25 8.89 -0.80 16.02
N THR A 26 7.59 -0.84 15.86
CA THR A 26 6.68 -1.64 16.65
C THR A 26 5.90 -2.58 15.73
N PRO A 27 5.53 -3.79 16.18
CA PRO A 27 4.70 -4.68 15.36
C PRO A 27 3.40 -3.99 14.96
N PRO A 28 3.04 -3.98 13.67
CA PRO A 28 1.86 -3.28 13.19
C PRO A 28 0.58 -3.95 13.69
N LYS A 29 -0.38 -3.12 14.08
CA LYS A 29 -1.72 -3.54 14.50
C LYS A 29 -2.80 -3.08 13.53
N ARG A 30 -2.58 -1.98 12.85
CA ARG A 30 -3.50 -1.36 11.91
C ARG A 30 -2.77 -0.98 10.65
N VAL A 31 -3.10 -1.65 9.56
CA VAL A 31 -2.39 -1.56 8.28
C VAL A 31 -3.26 -0.81 7.27
N LEU A 32 -2.68 0.17 6.57
CA LEU A 32 -3.29 0.79 5.42
C LEU A 32 -2.74 0.13 4.15
N ILE A 33 -3.61 -0.43 3.32
CA ILE A 33 -3.26 -1.03 2.04
C ILE A 33 -3.79 -0.13 0.93
N ALA A 34 -2.88 0.43 0.14
CA ALA A 34 -3.24 1.23 -1.03
C ALA A 34 -3.59 0.28 -2.18
N TYR A 35 -4.85 0.32 -2.62
CA TYR A 35 -5.39 -0.53 -3.68
C TYR A 35 -5.75 0.33 -4.89
N ASP A 36 -5.29 -0.04 -6.06
CA ASP A 36 -5.54 0.68 -7.31
C ASP A 36 -6.26 -0.14 -8.39
N GLY A 37 -6.58 -1.41 -8.10
CA GLY A 37 -7.21 -2.32 -9.05
C GLY A 37 -6.26 -2.88 -10.11
N SER A 38 -4.96 -2.59 -10.02
CA SER A 38 -3.96 -3.12 -10.94
C SER A 38 -3.64 -4.59 -10.66
N PRO A 39 -3.04 -5.32 -11.62
CA PRO A 39 -2.55 -6.68 -11.36
C PRO A 39 -1.56 -6.77 -10.19
N THR A 40 -0.73 -5.75 -10.00
CA THR A 40 0.17 -5.65 -8.84
C THR A 40 -0.61 -5.55 -7.54
N GLY A 41 -1.66 -4.75 -7.51
CA GLY A 41 -2.57 -4.63 -6.36
C GLY A 41 -3.28 -5.94 -6.04
N GLU A 42 -3.76 -6.65 -7.05
CA GLU A 42 -4.37 -7.96 -6.87
C GLU A 42 -3.37 -9.01 -6.32
N ASN A 43 -2.16 -9.03 -6.84
CA ASN A 43 -1.10 -9.90 -6.33
C ASN A 43 -0.75 -9.59 -4.87
N LEU A 44 -0.71 -8.31 -4.52
CA LEU A 44 -0.49 -7.87 -3.14
C LEU A 44 -1.55 -8.47 -2.21
N ILE A 45 -2.81 -8.35 -2.57
CA ILE A 45 -3.93 -8.90 -1.78
C ILE A 45 -3.80 -10.42 -1.60
N GLN A 46 -3.51 -11.15 -2.68
CA GLN A 46 -3.35 -12.60 -2.62
C GLN A 46 -2.17 -13.02 -1.74
N ARG A 47 -1.03 -12.34 -1.85
CA ARG A 47 0.14 -12.60 -1.01
C ARG A 47 -0.13 -12.28 0.46
N ALA A 48 -0.77 -11.16 0.73
CA ALA A 48 -1.14 -10.77 2.09
C ALA A 48 -2.08 -11.80 2.72
N ALA A 49 -3.08 -12.26 1.97
CA ALA A 49 -4.02 -13.28 2.43
C ALA A 49 -3.40 -14.66 2.65
N ALA A 50 -2.32 -14.97 1.94
CA ALA A 50 -1.62 -16.25 2.07
C ALA A 50 -0.70 -16.31 3.30
N THR A 51 -0.48 -15.21 3.99
CA THR A 51 0.39 -15.15 5.17
C THR A 51 -0.44 -15.14 6.47
N PRO A 52 0.03 -15.78 7.54
CA PRO A 52 -0.65 -15.72 8.85
C PRO A 52 -0.53 -14.35 9.52
N LEU A 53 0.22 -13.42 8.94
CA LEU A 53 0.49 -12.10 9.50
C LEU A 53 -0.76 -11.20 9.61
N LEU A 54 -1.78 -11.47 8.80
CA LEU A 54 -3.03 -10.69 8.84
C LEU A 54 -4.01 -11.12 9.94
N SER A 55 -3.79 -12.26 10.57
CA SER A 55 -4.68 -12.72 11.63
C SER A 55 -4.64 -11.78 12.82
N GLY A 56 -5.78 -11.22 13.18
CA GLY A 56 -5.91 -10.26 14.28
C GLY A 56 -5.49 -8.82 13.95
N ILE A 57 -5.11 -8.55 12.69
CA ILE A 57 -4.77 -7.20 12.22
C ILE A 57 -6.03 -6.48 11.71
N GLU A 58 -6.10 -5.19 11.99
CA GLU A 58 -7.08 -4.30 11.36
C GLU A 58 -6.50 -3.78 10.04
N ALA A 59 -7.17 -4.10 8.93
CA ALA A 59 -6.74 -3.73 7.59
C ALA A 59 -7.68 -2.67 7.01
N HIS A 60 -7.12 -1.54 6.62
CA HIS A 60 -7.81 -0.48 5.89
C HIS A 60 -7.42 -0.57 4.42
N LEU A 61 -8.33 -1.01 3.58
CA LEU A 61 -8.14 -1.12 2.14
C LEU A 61 -8.66 0.14 1.47
N VAL A 62 -7.78 0.94 0.91
CA VAL A 62 -8.09 2.30 0.46
C VAL A 62 -7.80 2.46 -1.02
N LEU A 63 -8.79 2.94 -1.75
CA LEU A 63 -8.68 3.33 -3.16
C LEU A 63 -8.77 4.85 -3.25
N VAL A 64 -7.80 5.47 -3.94
CA VAL A 64 -7.80 6.91 -4.18
C VAL A 64 -8.10 7.18 -5.64
N GLY A 65 -9.06 8.06 -5.89
CA GLY A 65 -9.47 8.47 -7.21
C GLY A 65 -10.85 7.98 -7.61
N HIS A 66 -11.15 8.05 -8.90
CA HIS A 66 -12.44 7.62 -9.43
C HIS A 66 -12.62 6.10 -9.30
N ALA A 67 -13.70 5.72 -8.63
CA ALA A 67 -14.08 4.32 -8.48
C ALA A 67 -15.31 4.01 -9.34
N ASP A 68 -15.07 3.51 -10.54
CA ASP A 68 -16.12 2.92 -11.36
C ASP A 68 -16.62 1.60 -10.74
N ASP A 69 -17.66 1.01 -11.32
CA ASP A 69 -18.24 -0.23 -10.80
C ASP A 69 -17.24 -1.39 -10.75
N LYS A 70 -16.32 -1.45 -11.72
CA LYS A 70 -15.28 -2.48 -11.77
C LYS A 70 -14.30 -2.33 -10.61
N ARG A 71 -13.84 -1.12 -10.34
CA ARG A 71 -12.92 -0.82 -9.24
C ARG A 71 -13.58 -1.05 -7.88
N ARG A 72 -14.84 -0.63 -7.72
CA ARG A 72 -15.61 -0.90 -6.50
C ARG A 72 -15.78 -2.39 -6.25
N SER A 73 -16.17 -3.14 -7.27
CA SER A 73 -16.27 -4.58 -7.20
C SER A 73 -14.94 -5.25 -6.84
N GLY A 74 -13.84 -4.80 -7.42
CA GLY A 74 -12.49 -5.26 -7.09
C GLY A 74 -12.11 -4.97 -5.64
N LEU A 75 -12.42 -3.77 -5.15
CA LEU A 75 -12.20 -3.38 -3.77
C LEU A 75 -12.96 -4.28 -2.79
N ASP A 76 -14.23 -4.54 -3.06
CA ASP A 76 -15.08 -5.41 -2.22
C ASP A 76 -14.56 -6.84 -2.20
N LYS A 77 -14.18 -7.39 -3.35
CA LYS A 77 -13.57 -8.73 -3.45
C LYS A 77 -12.25 -8.83 -2.68
N ALA A 78 -11.41 -7.81 -2.81
CA ALA A 78 -10.15 -7.75 -2.08
C ALA A 78 -10.39 -7.68 -0.57
N ALA A 79 -11.36 -6.90 -0.12
CA ALA A 79 -11.75 -6.82 1.29
C ALA A 79 -12.24 -8.18 1.82
N ASP A 80 -13.07 -8.89 1.05
CA ASP A 80 -13.54 -10.24 1.41
C ASP A 80 -12.36 -11.21 1.55
N THR A 81 -11.39 -11.15 0.65
CA THR A 81 -10.19 -11.98 0.68
C THR A 81 -9.40 -11.75 1.97
N LEU A 82 -9.18 -10.50 2.35
CA LEU A 82 -8.47 -10.15 3.59
C LEU A 82 -9.25 -10.57 4.85
N THR A 83 -10.56 -10.41 4.84
CA THR A 83 -11.43 -10.82 5.94
C THR A 83 -11.37 -12.33 6.16
N ARG A 84 -11.40 -13.11 5.10
CA ARG A 84 -11.26 -14.58 5.17
C ARG A 84 -9.90 -15.01 5.70
N ALA A 85 -8.87 -14.21 5.49
CA ALA A 85 -7.52 -14.44 6.01
C ALA A 85 -7.38 -14.08 7.50
N GLY A 86 -8.43 -13.58 8.14
CA GLY A 86 -8.45 -13.27 9.57
C GLY A 86 -8.27 -11.80 9.93
N ALA A 87 -8.24 -10.91 8.95
CA ALA A 87 -8.17 -9.47 9.19
C ALA A 87 -9.56 -8.89 9.49
N THR A 88 -9.61 -7.86 10.34
CA THR A 88 -10.77 -6.97 10.42
C THR A 88 -10.62 -5.90 9.36
N THR A 89 -11.44 -5.95 8.31
CA THR A 89 -11.22 -5.16 7.11
C THR A 89 -12.20 -4.00 7.00
N HIS A 90 -11.67 -2.81 6.73
CA HIS A 90 -12.41 -1.60 6.38
C HIS A 90 -12.04 -1.19 4.97
N THR A 91 -12.99 -0.64 4.22
CA THR A 91 -12.76 -0.09 2.89
C THR A 91 -13.04 1.41 2.88
N ALA A 92 -12.29 2.14 2.06
CA ALA A 92 -12.54 3.55 1.81
C ALA A 92 -12.20 3.90 0.36
N VAL A 93 -12.98 4.82 -0.21
CA VAL A 93 -12.69 5.45 -1.48
C VAL A 93 -12.48 6.93 -1.22
N LEU A 94 -11.29 7.42 -1.54
CA LEU A 94 -10.88 8.79 -1.29
C LEU A 94 -10.75 9.55 -2.61
N SER A 95 -10.98 10.84 -2.56
CA SER A 95 -10.76 11.76 -3.67
C SER A 95 -9.46 12.54 -3.48
N GLY A 96 -8.99 13.17 -4.55
CA GLY A 96 -7.80 14.02 -4.55
C GLY A 96 -6.54 13.31 -4.99
N GLU A 97 -5.41 13.90 -4.65
CA GLU A 97 -4.08 13.36 -4.94
C GLU A 97 -3.77 12.16 -4.03
N VAL A 98 -3.11 11.15 -4.59
CA VAL A 98 -2.89 9.87 -3.92
C VAL A 98 -2.09 10.04 -2.63
N GLU A 99 -0.94 10.69 -2.71
CA GLU A 99 -0.04 10.83 -1.56
C GLU A 99 -0.68 11.61 -0.40
N PRO A 100 -1.21 12.83 -0.57
CA PRO A 100 -1.83 13.55 0.53
C PRO A 100 -3.05 12.84 1.11
N ALA A 101 -3.87 12.21 0.27
CA ALA A 101 -5.07 11.49 0.70
C ALA A 101 -4.70 10.29 1.58
N LEU A 102 -3.71 9.49 1.18
CA LEU A 102 -3.28 8.32 1.94
C LEU A 102 -2.63 8.72 3.27
N HIS A 103 -1.80 9.74 3.29
CA HIS A 103 -1.18 10.21 4.54
C HIS A 103 -2.19 10.81 5.50
N ALA A 104 -3.17 11.58 5.01
CA ALA A 104 -4.26 12.09 5.84
C ALA A 104 -5.08 10.95 6.44
N TYR A 105 -5.46 9.97 5.64
CA TYR A 105 -6.19 8.79 6.10
C TYR A 105 -5.38 7.99 7.14
N GLN A 106 -4.10 7.77 6.88
CA GLN A 106 -3.20 7.09 7.81
C GLN A 106 -3.19 7.74 9.20
N ARG A 107 -3.09 9.08 9.23
CA ARG A 107 -3.10 9.83 10.50
C ARG A 107 -4.45 9.77 11.19
N GLU A 108 -5.54 10.02 10.46
CA GLU A 108 -6.89 10.04 11.00
C GLU A 108 -7.30 8.69 11.58
N GLN A 109 -6.95 7.60 10.90
CA GLN A 109 -7.31 6.25 11.32
C GLN A 109 -6.25 5.61 12.24
N GLY A 110 -5.10 6.26 12.44
CA GLY A 110 -4.03 5.73 13.26
C GLY A 110 -3.38 4.46 12.70
N CYS A 111 -3.27 4.36 11.39
CA CYS A 111 -2.57 3.24 10.76
C CYS A 111 -1.07 3.33 11.05
N ASP A 112 -0.45 2.20 11.36
CA ASP A 112 0.94 2.10 11.78
C ASP A 112 1.84 1.38 10.77
N LEU A 113 1.28 0.99 9.63
CA LEU A 113 2.00 0.46 8.47
C LEU A 113 1.28 0.87 7.20
N LEU A 114 2.03 1.32 6.20
CA LEU A 114 1.55 1.52 4.84
C LEU A 114 2.02 0.38 3.95
N VAL A 115 1.13 -0.18 3.15
CA VAL A 115 1.45 -1.22 2.17
C VAL A 115 1.02 -0.74 0.80
N MET A 116 1.93 -0.77 -0.17
CA MET A 116 1.67 -0.31 -1.52
C MET A 116 2.48 -1.07 -2.56
N GLY A 117 2.00 -1.07 -3.80
CA GLY A 117 2.74 -1.57 -4.95
C GLY A 117 3.79 -0.56 -5.44
N ALA A 118 4.92 -1.05 -5.92
CA ALA A 118 6.02 -0.21 -6.41
C ALA A 118 5.68 0.51 -7.71
N TYR A 119 4.77 -0.03 -8.49
CA TYR A 119 4.40 0.47 -9.82
C TYR A 119 2.88 0.46 -9.97
N GLY A 120 2.24 1.55 -9.64
CA GLY A 120 0.86 1.81 -10.05
C GLY A 120 0.78 2.01 -11.56
N HIS A 121 -0.38 2.29 -12.10
CA HIS A 121 -0.81 2.38 -13.50
C HIS A 121 0.13 3.00 -14.55
N THR A 122 1.34 3.38 -14.27
CA THR A 122 2.23 3.97 -15.27
C THR A 122 2.85 2.89 -16.15
N ARG A 123 2.41 2.83 -17.39
CA ARG A 123 2.98 2.04 -18.50
C ARG A 123 4.44 2.38 -18.82
N ILE A 124 5.12 3.12 -17.98
CA ILE A 124 6.48 3.60 -18.23
C ILE A 124 7.44 2.68 -17.50
N ARG A 125 7.75 1.57 -18.16
CA ARG A 125 8.70 0.54 -17.70
C ARG A 125 10.16 1.04 -17.54
N HIS A 126 10.44 2.28 -17.87
CA HIS A 126 11.80 2.83 -17.93
C HIS A 126 12.05 4.02 -17.02
N MET A 127 11.07 4.50 -16.31
CA MET A 127 11.26 5.58 -15.36
C MET A 127 11.17 5.07 -13.93
N LEU A 128 12.15 5.50 -13.14
CA LEU A 128 12.17 5.74 -11.70
C LEU A 128 10.95 5.17 -10.95
N VAL A 129 11.20 4.56 -9.81
CA VAL A 129 10.17 4.40 -8.77
C VAL A 129 9.18 5.55 -8.94
N GLY A 130 7.92 5.27 -9.27
CA GLY A 130 6.95 6.30 -9.68
C GLY A 130 6.95 7.46 -8.68
N SER A 131 6.73 8.67 -9.14
CA SER A 131 6.71 9.86 -8.29
C SER A 131 5.85 9.67 -7.03
N THR A 132 4.71 9.01 -7.17
CA THR A 132 3.81 8.67 -6.06
C THR A 132 4.50 7.78 -5.02
N THR A 133 5.19 6.72 -5.44
CA THR A 133 5.92 5.83 -4.51
C THR A 133 7.02 6.58 -3.78
N THR A 134 7.78 7.42 -4.50
CA THR A 134 8.83 8.25 -3.93
C THR A 134 8.28 9.24 -2.91
N ASP A 135 7.18 9.91 -3.22
CA ASP A 135 6.55 10.88 -2.32
C ASP A 135 5.95 10.20 -1.08
N MET A 136 5.35 9.02 -1.26
CA MET A 136 4.83 8.22 -0.15
C MET A 136 5.93 7.85 0.83
N ILE A 137 7.09 7.39 0.34
CA ILE A 137 8.22 7.01 1.19
C ILE A 137 8.82 8.23 1.88
N ARG A 138 9.03 9.31 1.13
CA ARG A 138 9.67 10.53 1.65
C ARG A 138 8.89 11.15 2.80
N ARG A 139 7.57 11.13 2.72
CA ARG A 139 6.68 11.77 3.69
C ARG A 139 6.10 10.80 4.72
N ALA A 140 6.48 9.54 4.67
CA ALA A 140 5.95 8.54 5.58
C ALA A 140 6.40 8.79 7.02
N GLU A 141 5.44 8.79 7.91
CA GLU A 141 5.64 8.87 9.38
C GLU A 141 5.65 7.48 10.01
N VAL A 142 5.28 6.47 9.25
CA VAL A 142 5.20 5.07 9.66
C VAL A 142 5.96 4.20 8.66
N PRO A 143 6.32 2.95 9.01
CA PRO A 143 6.95 2.03 8.07
C PRO A 143 6.13 1.83 6.80
N VAL A 144 6.83 1.64 5.68
CA VAL A 144 6.23 1.41 4.36
C VAL A 144 6.72 0.08 3.82
N LEU A 145 5.79 -0.80 3.49
CA LEU A 145 6.05 -2.05 2.79
C LEU A 145 5.72 -1.88 1.31
N ILE A 146 6.72 -2.04 0.46
CA ILE A 146 6.58 -1.93 -0.99
C ILE A 146 6.65 -3.32 -1.60
N THR A 147 5.66 -3.65 -2.42
CA THR A 147 5.56 -4.93 -3.13
C THR A 147 5.66 -4.74 -4.63
N ARG A 148 6.00 -5.80 -5.32
CA ARG A 148 5.98 -5.87 -6.79
C ARG A 148 4.96 -6.88 -7.27
#